data_2bdf2702f5aae09a9c18d2ac48d63e0d
#
_entry.id   2bdf2702f5aae09a9c18d2ac48d63e0d
#
_cell.length_a   1.000
_cell.length_b   1.000
_cell.length_c   1.000
_cell.angle_alpha   90.00
_cell.angle_beta   90.00
_cell.angle_gamma   90.00
#
_symmetry.space_group_name_H-M   'P 1'
#
loop_
_entity.id
_entity.type
_entity.pdbx_description
1 polymer ?
#
loop_
_entity_poly.entity_id
_entity_poly.type
_entity_poly.pdbx_seq_one_letter_code
_entity_poly.pdbx_strand_id
1 'polypeptide(L)'
;MSLPYEEILEGASLPRSAPGPRHEVICERLHAAMAASVANLASTQLLAPRTKIHVSHSTTLCPDLALIATATGRLWLAVEIVHTGDHHADTVIKKEVYERARVPRLWMVDPRYDNVEVYHSTEFGLQLKGILAGGEILSEKLVPEFQFIIAELFAMPRTNQGHGRFA
;
A
#
# COMPACT_ATOMS: atom_id res chain seq x y z
N MET A 1 -4.32 -18.10 2.79
CA MET A 1 -2.94 -18.12 2.27
C MET A 1 -2.94 -17.41 0.92
N SER A 2 -2.19 -16.32 0.79
CA SER A 2 -2.12 -15.58 -0.47
C SER A 2 -1.35 -16.36 -1.51
N LEU A 3 -1.73 -16.23 -2.78
CA LEU A 3 -1.08 -16.91 -3.90
C LEU A 3 -0.09 -15.96 -4.58
N PRO A 4 0.91 -16.51 -5.30
CA PRO A 4 1.70 -15.73 -6.24
C PRO A 4 0.79 -15.07 -7.28
N TYR A 5 1.19 -13.91 -7.78
CA TYR A 5 0.42 -13.17 -8.78
C TYR A 5 1.34 -12.56 -9.84
N GLU A 6 0.77 -11.96 -10.84
CA GLU A 6 1.50 -11.37 -11.96
C GLU A 6 1.05 -9.94 -12.19
N GLU A 7 2.01 -9.08 -12.39
CA GLU A 7 1.83 -7.73 -12.90
C GLU A 7 2.37 -7.64 -14.33
N ILE A 8 1.93 -6.67 -15.10
CA ILE A 8 2.41 -6.44 -16.46
C ILE A 8 2.93 -5.03 -16.55
N LEU A 9 4.19 -4.88 -16.92
CA LEU A 9 4.88 -3.60 -17.08
C LEU A 9 5.30 -3.43 -18.53
N GLU A 10 4.68 -2.47 -19.22
CA GLU A 10 4.98 -2.17 -20.63
C GLU A 10 4.97 -3.43 -21.54
N GLY A 11 3.99 -4.31 -21.30
CA GLY A 11 3.82 -5.58 -22.00
C GLY A 11 4.68 -6.74 -21.48
N ALA A 12 5.60 -6.50 -20.54
CA ALA A 12 6.42 -7.53 -19.95
C ALA A 12 5.80 -8.07 -18.65
N SER A 13 5.80 -9.40 -18.49
CA SER A 13 5.36 -10.04 -17.25
C SER A 13 6.35 -9.79 -16.11
N LEU A 14 5.81 -9.38 -14.96
CA LEU A 14 6.52 -9.28 -13.70
C LEU A 14 5.89 -10.25 -12.70
N PRO A 15 6.44 -11.47 -12.55
CA PRO A 15 5.95 -12.42 -11.55
C PRO A 15 6.22 -11.90 -10.14
N ARG A 16 5.23 -12.06 -9.25
CA ARG A 16 5.32 -11.66 -7.85
C ARG A 16 5.12 -12.89 -6.97
N SER A 17 6.01 -13.05 -6.01
CA SER A 17 5.86 -14.10 -5.00
C SER A 17 4.62 -13.85 -4.14
N ALA A 18 4.09 -14.91 -3.53
CA ALA A 18 3.04 -14.77 -2.54
C ALA A 18 3.52 -13.89 -1.38
N PRO A 19 2.71 -12.93 -0.92
CA PRO A 19 3.03 -12.13 0.26
C PRO A 19 3.24 -13.00 1.49
N GLY A 20 4.27 -12.68 2.29
CA GLY A 20 4.53 -13.33 3.55
C GLY A 20 3.56 -12.91 4.67
N PRO A 21 3.56 -13.61 5.83
CA PRO A 21 2.63 -13.34 6.93
C PRO A 21 2.67 -11.89 7.44
N ARG A 22 3.84 -11.31 7.58
CA ARG A 22 3.99 -9.92 8.04
C ARG A 22 3.42 -8.91 7.04
N HIS A 23 3.66 -9.14 5.75
CA HIS A 23 3.09 -8.34 4.67
C HIS A 23 1.55 -8.35 4.73
N GLU A 24 0.96 -9.52 4.89
CA GLU A 24 -0.50 -9.67 4.98
C GLU A 24 -1.08 -8.99 6.23
N VAL A 25 -0.45 -9.09 7.39
CA VAL A 25 -0.90 -8.39 8.60
C VAL A 25 -0.91 -6.87 8.39
N ILE A 26 0.13 -6.32 7.79
CA ILE A 26 0.20 -4.88 7.46
C ILE A 26 -0.91 -4.51 6.48
N CYS A 27 -1.08 -5.29 5.42
CA CYS A 27 -2.13 -5.08 4.41
C CYS A 27 -3.53 -5.08 5.04
N GLU A 28 -3.84 -6.07 5.88
CA GLU A 28 -5.13 -6.19 6.57
C GLU A 28 -5.41 -5.00 7.49
N ARG A 29 -4.40 -4.54 8.25
CA ARG A 29 -4.53 -3.38 9.13
C ARG A 29 -4.84 -2.10 8.36
N LEU A 30 -4.08 -1.83 7.31
CA LEU A 30 -4.29 -0.66 6.45
C LEU A 30 -5.65 -0.73 5.78
N HIS A 31 -5.99 -1.89 5.23
CA HIS A 31 -7.25 -2.08 4.51
C HIS A 31 -8.46 -1.89 5.43
N ALA A 32 -8.43 -2.46 6.65
CA ALA A 32 -9.51 -2.31 7.63
C ALA A 32 -9.68 -0.85 8.07
N ALA A 33 -8.59 -0.15 8.37
CA ALA A 33 -8.62 1.26 8.74
C ALA A 33 -9.14 2.15 7.59
N MET A 34 -8.69 1.88 6.37
CA MET A 34 -9.14 2.62 5.20
C MET A 34 -10.61 2.34 4.88
N ALA A 35 -11.06 1.08 4.96
CA ALA A 35 -12.46 0.72 4.75
C ALA A 35 -13.40 1.46 5.72
N ALA A 36 -13.04 1.53 7.00
CA ALA A 36 -13.79 2.30 7.98
C ALA A 36 -13.83 3.80 7.66
N SER A 37 -12.71 4.34 7.18
CA SER A 37 -12.55 5.76 6.89
C SER A 37 -13.30 6.21 5.63
N VAL A 38 -13.45 5.34 4.62
CA VAL A 38 -14.16 5.66 3.37
C VAL A 38 -15.61 5.24 3.35
N ALA A 39 -16.11 4.57 4.38
CA ALA A 39 -17.46 4.00 4.43
C ALA A 39 -18.55 5.02 4.11
N ASN A 40 -18.37 6.28 4.50
CA ASN A 40 -19.32 7.38 4.29
C ASN A 40 -18.87 8.36 3.20
N LEU A 41 -17.84 8.05 2.43
CA LEU A 41 -17.33 8.89 1.35
C LEU A 41 -17.86 8.40 0.00
N ALA A 42 -18.83 9.13 -0.58
CA ALA A 42 -19.37 8.80 -1.90
C ALA A 42 -18.37 9.03 -3.05
N SER A 43 -17.34 9.85 -2.83
CA SER A 43 -16.37 10.25 -3.86
C SER A 43 -15.26 9.24 -4.11
N THR A 44 -15.10 8.26 -3.24
CA THR A 44 -13.96 7.33 -3.23
C THR A 44 -14.43 5.89 -2.97
N GLN A 45 -13.82 4.94 -3.67
CA GLN A 45 -14.04 3.51 -3.49
C GLN A 45 -12.72 2.81 -3.17
N LEU A 46 -12.72 2.02 -2.11
CA LEU A 46 -11.63 1.11 -1.78
C LEU A 46 -11.79 -0.19 -2.55
N LEU A 47 -10.76 -0.60 -3.26
CA LEU A 47 -10.72 -1.89 -3.96
C LEU A 47 -10.22 -3.02 -3.02
N ALA A 48 -10.57 -4.25 -3.35
CA ALA A 48 -9.98 -5.40 -2.67
C ALA A 48 -8.45 -5.42 -2.85
N PRO A 49 -7.69 -5.95 -1.89
CA PRO A 49 -6.23 -6.02 -2.00
C PRO A 49 -5.79 -6.70 -3.30
N ARG A 50 -4.79 -6.14 -3.93
CA ARG A 50 -4.19 -6.67 -5.17
C ARG A 50 -5.17 -6.85 -6.33
N THR A 51 -6.22 -6.03 -6.36
CA THR A 51 -7.08 -5.91 -7.55
C THR A 51 -6.26 -5.43 -8.73
N LYS A 52 -6.42 -6.08 -9.88
CA LYS A 52 -5.75 -5.68 -11.13
C LYS A 52 -6.24 -4.33 -11.60
N ILE A 53 -5.33 -3.40 -11.79
CA ILE A 53 -5.60 -2.05 -12.25
C ILE A 53 -4.83 -1.79 -13.53
N HIS A 54 -5.53 -1.44 -14.59
CA HIS A 54 -4.91 -1.03 -15.84
C HIS A 54 -4.52 0.45 -15.74
N VAL A 55 -3.22 0.74 -15.59
CA VAL A 55 -2.71 2.11 -15.54
C VAL A 55 -2.40 2.65 -16.94
N SER A 56 -2.20 1.76 -17.90
CA SER A 56 -2.12 2.05 -19.35
C SER A 56 -2.55 0.82 -20.15
N HIS A 57 -2.59 0.92 -21.48
CA HIS A 57 -2.92 -0.22 -22.35
C HIS A 57 -1.93 -1.39 -22.26
N SER A 58 -0.71 -1.13 -21.82
CA SER A 58 0.37 -2.13 -21.72
C SER A 58 0.82 -2.41 -20.28
N THR A 59 0.20 -1.78 -19.29
CA THR A 59 0.62 -1.89 -17.88
C THR A 59 -0.55 -2.16 -16.95
N THR A 60 -0.44 -3.26 -16.24
CA THR A 60 -1.42 -3.69 -15.21
C THR A 60 -0.69 -3.93 -13.90
N LEU A 61 -1.09 -3.21 -12.85
CA LEU A 61 -0.54 -3.32 -11.50
C LEU A 61 -1.56 -3.93 -10.55
N CYS A 62 -1.07 -4.50 -9.46
CA CYS A 62 -1.86 -5.08 -8.37
C CYS A 62 -1.42 -4.47 -7.03
N PRO A 63 -1.69 -3.18 -6.77
CA PRO A 63 -1.29 -2.56 -5.50
C PRO A 63 -1.95 -3.25 -4.30
N ASP A 64 -1.27 -3.26 -3.18
CA ASP A 64 -1.80 -3.86 -1.95
C ASP A 64 -3.05 -3.16 -1.45
N LEU A 65 -3.14 -1.83 -1.64
CA LEU A 65 -4.34 -1.05 -1.41
C LEU A 65 -4.49 -0.02 -2.52
N ALA A 66 -5.72 0.18 -2.98
CA ALA A 66 -6.04 1.17 -4.00
C ALA A 66 -7.35 1.88 -3.71
N LEU A 67 -7.33 3.20 -3.84
CA LEU A 67 -8.54 4.03 -3.86
C LEU A 67 -8.74 4.60 -5.26
N ILE A 68 -9.96 4.45 -5.76
CA ILE A 68 -10.38 5.03 -7.03
C ILE A 68 -11.42 6.15 -6.79
N ALA A 69 -11.39 7.16 -7.65
CA ALA A 69 -12.42 8.19 -7.66
C ALA A 69 -13.71 7.60 -8.27
N THR A 70 -14.81 7.62 -7.53
CA THR A 70 -16.08 7.04 -7.96
C THR A 70 -16.59 7.66 -9.28
N ALA A 71 -16.41 8.97 -9.44
CA ALA A 71 -16.90 9.70 -10.61
C ALA A 71 -16.17 9.32 -11.91
N THR A 72 -14.91 8.92 -11.84
CA THR A 72 -14.06 8.67 -13.03
C THR A 72 -13.54 7.25 -13.15
N GLY A 73 -13.63 6.46 -12.06
CA GLY A 73 -12.99 5.15 -11.96
C GLY A 73 -11.46 5.19 -11.95
N ARG A 74 -10.85 6.37 -11.86
CA ARG A 74 -9.38 6.53 -11.91
C ARG A 74 -8.74 6.31 -10.55
N LEU A 75 -7.61 5.61 -10.57
CA LEU A 75 -6.75 5.45 -9.39
C LEU A 75 -6.24 6.82 -8.92
N TRP A 76 -6.40 7.12 -7.63
CA TRP A 76 -5.86 8.34 -7.06
C TRP A 76 -4.95 8.11 -5.86
N LEU A 77 -5.05 6.98 -5.17
CA LEU A 77 -4.10 6.53 -4.15
C LEU A 77 -3.75 5.06 -4.40
N ALA A 78 -2.47 4.79 -4.54
CA ALA A 78 -1.91 3.44 -4.50
C ALA A 78 -1.07 3.27 -3.24
N VAL A 79 -1.15 2.11 -2.61
CA VAL A 79 -0.27 1.72 -1.51
C VAL A 79 0.43 0.43 -1.87
N GLU A 80 1.75 0.46 -1.82
CA GLU A 80 2.61 -0.70 -2.01
C GLU A 80 3.29 -1.05 -0.69
N ILE A 81 3.11 -2.28 -0.24
CA ILE A 81 3.88 -2.82 0.87
C ILE A 81 5.10 -3.50 0.26
N VAL A 82 6.29 -2.99 0.59
CA VAL A 82 7.53 -3.43 -0.03
C VAL A 82 7.77 -4.91 0.26
N HIS A 83 7.98 -5.66 -0.81
CA HIS A 83 8.34 -7.08 -0.74
C HIS A 83 9.80 -7.19 -0.29
N THR A 84 10.04 -7.80 0.87
CA THR A 84 11.40 -7.90 1.44
C THR A 84 12.35 -8.73 0.58
N GLY A 85 11.81 -9.69 -0.20
CA GLY A 85 12.59 -10.51 -1.13
C GLY A 85 12.80 -9.91 -2.52
N ASP A 86 12.01 -8.88 -2.89
CA ASP A 86 12.09 -8.21 -4.20
C ASP A 86 11.74 -6.72 -4.07
N HIS A 87 12.47 -6.04 -3.19
CA HIS A 87 12.20 -4.63 -2.91
C HIS A 87 12.50 -3.69 -4.08
N HIS A 88 13.41 -4.05 -4.98
CA HIS A 88 13.74 -3.23 -6.15
C HIS A 88 12.53 -3.05 -7.08
N ALA A 89 11.75 -4.11 -7.29
CA ALA A 89 10.53 -4.04 -8.09
C ALA A 89 9.55 -3.00 -7.54
N ASP A 90 9.36 -2.95 -6.22
CA ASP A 90 8.43 -2.03 -5.59
C ASP A 90 8.99 -0.61 -5.47
N THR A 91 10.22 -0.46 -4.96
CA THR A 91 10.78 0.86 -4.61
C THR A 91 11.31 1.63 -5.81
N VAL A 92 11.63 0.97 -6.90
CA VAL A 92 12.17 1.60 -8.12
C VAL A 92 11.23 1.44 -9.30
N ILE A 93 11.02 0.20 -9.76
CA ILE A 93 10.32 -0.06 -11.02
C ILE A 93 8.85 0.39 -10.96
N LYS A 94 8.09 -0.06 -9.97
CA LYS A 94 6.67 0.30 -9.81
C LYS A 94 6.49 1.78 -9.49
N LYS A 95 7.39 2.36 -8.70
CA LYS A 95 7.36 3.80 -8.41
C LYS A 95 7.46 4.64 -9.69
N GLU A 96 8.36 4.30 -10.60
CA GLU A 96 8.45 4.97 -11.91
C GLU A 96 7.18 4.81 -12.74
N VAL A 97 6.53 3.65 -12.68
CA VAL A 97 5.27 3.40 -13.38
C VAL A 97 4.16 4.30 -12.82
N TYR A 98 4.02 4.40 -11.49
CA TYR A 98 3.05 5.30 -10.86
C TYR A 98 3.33 6.77 -11.18
N GLU A 99 4.60 7.16 -11.25
CA GLU A 99 5.01 8.51 -11.64
C GLU A 99 4.57 8.83 -13.08
N ARG A 100 4.86 7.96 -14.03
CA ARG A 100 4.44 8.13 -15.44
C ARG A 100 2.92 8.14 -15.60
N ALA A 101 2.21 7.33 -14.82
CA ALA A 101 0.75 7.29 -14.81
C ALA A 101 0.12 8.51 -14.10
N ARG A 102 0.93 9.36 -13.47
CA ARG A 102 0.49 10.54 -12.72
C ARG A 102 -0.54 10.21 -11.64
N VAL A 103 -0.33 9.10 -10.93
CA VAL A 103 -1.18 8.75 -9.79
C VAL A 103 -1.03 9.81 -8.71
N PRO A 104 -2.11 10.46 -8.25
CA PRO A 104 -2.01 11.61 -7.35
C PRO A 104 -1.29 11.33 -6.04
N ARG A 105 -1.43 10.13 -5.49
CA ARG A 105 -0.83 9.72 -4.21
C ARG A 105 -0.23 8.32 -4.32
N LEU A 106 0.95 8.15 -3.75
CA LEU A 106 1.59 6.84 -3.57
C LEU A 106 2.15 6.74 -2.15
N TRP A 107 1.80 5.68 -1.44
CA TRP A 107 2.44 5.32 -0.18
C TRP A 107 3.27 4.06 -0.36
N MET A 108 4.54 4.15 0.03
CA MET A 108 5.45 3.00 0.08
C MET A 108 5.60 2.60 1.54
N VAL A 109 5.01 1.49 1.90
CA VAL A 109 5.06 0.92 3.26
C VAL A 109 6.23 -0.05 3.32
N ASP A 110 7.26 0.26 4.09
CA ASP A 110 8.49 -0.52 4.10
C ASP A 110 8.71 -1.26 5.43
N PRO A 111 8.40 -2.56 5.47
CA PRO A 111 8.60 -3.37 6.69
C PRO A 111 10.06 -3.60 7.07
N ARG A 112 11.01 -3.28 6.18
CA ARG A 112 12.44 -3.41 6.50
C ARG A 112 12.90 -2.34 7.49
N TYR A 113 12.26 -1.16 7.43
CA TYR A 113 12.61 0.02 8.23
C TYR A 113 11.46 0.52 9.12
N ASP A 114 10.32 -0.19 9.12
CA ASP A 114 9.11 0.20 9.86
C ASP A 114 8.68 1.66 9.59
N ASN A 115 8.71 2.04 8.31
CA ASN A 115 8.33 3.38 7.88
C ASN A 115 7.36 3.39 6.70
N VAL A 116 6.78 4.55 6.44
CA VAL A 116 5.94 4.82 5.28
C VAL A 116 6.43 6.08 4.58
N GLU A 117 6.83 5.95 3.34
CA GLU A 117 7.12 7.08 2.46
C GLU A 117 5.85 7.56 1.77
N VAL A 118 5.57 8.84 1.87
CA VAL A 118 4.39 9.48 1.28
C VAL A 118 4.80 10.32 0.09
N TYR A 119 4.29 10.00 -1.08
CA TYR A 119 4.55 10.73 -2.34
C TYR A 119 3.29 11.38 -2.86
N HIS A 120 3.45 12.62 -3.37
CA HIS A 120 2.42 13.34 -4.13
C HIS A 120 2.89 13.57 -5.55
N SER A 121 2.01 13.38 -6.52
CA SER A 121 2.28 13.75 -7.90
C SER A 121 2.30 15.27 -8.05
N THR A 122 3.30 15.76 -8.75
CA THR A 122 3.46 17.18 -9.11
C THR A 122 3.72 17.28 -10.63
N GLU A 123 3.82 18.48 -11.16
CA GLU A 123 4.22 18.72 -12.54
C GLU A 123 5.63 18.19 -12.85
N PHE A 124 6.47 18.00 -11.82
CA PHE A 124 7.84 17.49 -11.93
C PHE A 124 7.98 16.00 -11.58
N GLY A 125 6.89 15.28 -11.44
CA GLY A 125 6.86 13.87 -11.06
C GLY A 125 6.42 13.63 -9.60
N LEU A 126 6.69 12.44 -9.09
CA LEU A 126 6.40 12.07 -7.69
C LEU A 126 7.37 12.77 -6.74
N GLN A 127 6.84 13.56 -5.85
CA GLN A 127 7.61 14.25 -4.83
C GLN A 127 7.39 13.62 -3.45
N LEU A 128 8.49 13.26 -2.79
CA LEU A 128 8.45 12.78 -1.40
C LEU A 128 7.99 13.91 -0.47
N LYS A 129 6.89 13.68 0.25
CA LYS A 129 6.32 14.62 1.23
C LYS A 129 6.75 14.33 2.64
N GLY A 130 7.09 13.11 2.95
CA GLY A 130 7.57 12.71 4.25
C GLY A 130 7.88 11.21 4.32
N ILE A 131 8.69 10.87 5.29
CA ILE A 131 8.96 9.49 5.72
C ILE A 131 8.48 9.41 7.16
N LEU A 132 7.42 8.66 7.40
CA LEU A 132 6.76 8.55 8.70
C LEU A 132 7.20 7.28 9.42
N ALA A 133 7.48 7.38 10.71
CA ALA A 133 7.89 6.26 11.54
C ALA A 133 7.42 6.44 13.00
N GLY A 134 7.48 5.39 13.79
CA GLY A 134 7.22 5.45 15.22
C GLY A 134 5.83 6.00 15.57
N GLY A 135 5.78 7.02 16.41
CA GLY A 135 4.54 7.65 16.88
C GLY A 135 3.92 8.64 15.88
N GLU A 136 4.50 8.83 14.70
CA GLU A 136 3.94 9.70 13.68
C GLU A 136 2.64 9.14 13.09
N ILE A 137 1.77 10.02 12.61
CA ILE A 137 0.44 9.67 12.11
C ILE A 137 0.44 9.76 10.59
N LEU A 138 0.05 8.67 9.94
CA LEU A 138 -0.28 8.63 8.53
C LEU A 138 -1.71 9.15 8.36
N SER A 139 -1.89 10.18 7.55
CA SER A 139 -3.18 10.78 7.24
C SER A 139 -3.25 11.22 5.77
N GLU A 140 -4.47 11.41 5.26
CA GLU A 140 -4.73 11.90 3.91
C GLU A 140 -5.90 12.89 3.93
N LYS A 141 -5.68 14.08 3.39
CA LYS A 141 -6.71 15.14 3.39
C LYS A 141 -8.01 14.75 2.67
N LEU A 142 -7.90 13.92 1.64
CA LEU A 142 -9.05 13.45 0.87
C LEU A 142 -9.83 12.32 1.57
N VAL A 143 -9.26 11.77 2.64
CA VAL A 143 -9.91 10.81 3.54
C VAL A 143 -9.73 11.30 4.98
N PRO A 144 -10.48 12.33 5.40
CA PRO A 144 -10.20 13.05 6.65
C PRO A 144 -10.36 12.20 7.91
N GLU A 145 -11.13 11.13 7.86
CA GLU A 145 -11.28 10.20 9.00
C GLU A 145 -10.14 9.19 9.12
N PHE A 146 -9.28 9.08 8.08
CA PHE A 146 -8.15 8.17 8.12
C PHE A 146 -6.99 8.79 8.90
N GLN A 147 -6.66 8.17 10.03
CA GLN A 147 -5.49 8.46 10.84
C GLN A 147 -4.94 7.15 11.39
N PHE A 148 -3.66 6.89 11.16
CA PHE A 148 -3.04 5.65 11.58
C PHE A 148 -1.65 5.93 12.18
N ILE A 149 -1.40 5.48 13.41
CA ILE A 149 -0.08 5.58 14.04
C ILE A 149 0.84 4.53 13.44
N ILE A 150 1.99 4.95 12.91
CA ILE A 150 2.92 4.06 12.20
C ILE A 150 3.37 2.88 13.06
N ALA A 151 3.70 3.10 14.32
CA ALA A 151 4.10 2.02 15.22
C ALA A 151 3.05 0.91 15.35
N GLU A 152 1.77 1.25 15.29
CA GLU A 152 0.66 0.27 15.34
C GLU A 152 0.57 -0.54 14.06
N LEU A 153 0.95 0.05 12.92
CA LEU A 153 0.96 -0.63 11.64
C LEU A 153 1.94 -1.80 11.61
N PHE A 154 3.12 -1.60 12.19
CA PHE A 154 4.22 -2.57 12.18
C PHE A 154 4.30 -3.45 13.43
N ALA A 155 3.49 -3.20 14.45
CA ALA A 155 3.50 -3.97 15.68
C ALA A 155 3.21 -5.45 15.40
N MET A 156 4.09 -6.32 15.87
CA MET A 156 3.86 -7.77 15.79
C MET A 156 2.88 -8.21 16.90
N PRO A 157 2.00 -9.18 16.62
CA PRO A 157 1.18 -9.78 17.67
C PRO A 157 2.10 -10.30 18.78
N ARG A 158 1.78 -9.98 20.04
CA ARG A 158 2.49 -10.56 21.17
C ARG A 158 2.24 -12.07 21.15
N THR A 159 3.26 -12.87 20.92
CA THR A 159 3.22 -14.30 21.22
C THR A 159 3.06 -14.42 22.72
N ASN A 160 1.89 -14.86 23.19
CA ASN A 160 1.71 -15.31 24.56
C ASN A 160 2.66 -16.50 24.77
N GLN A 161 3.88 -16.22 25.26
CA GLN A 161 4.67 -17.26 25.88
C GLN A 161 3.94 -17.63 27.16
N GLY A 162 3.15 -18.71 27.06
CA GLY A 162 2.57 -19.34 28.22
C GLY A 162 3.71 -19.69 29.18
N HIS A 163 3.77 -18.99 30.29
CA HIS A 163 4.55 -19.41 31.44
C HIS A 163 3.89 -20.71 31.95
N GLY A 164 4.37 -21.84 31.41
CA GLY A 164 4.17 -23.13 32.08
C GLY A 164 4.88 -23.07 33.43
N ARG A 165 4.14 -22.75 34.47
CA ARG A 165 4.57 -23.05 35.81
C ARG A 165 4.55 -24.56 35.92
N PHE A 166 5.70 -25.15 35.90
CA PHE A 166 5.88 -26.48 36.51
C PHE A 166 5.83 -26.31 38.04
N ALA A 167 4.80 -26.86 38.63
CA ALA A 167 4.75 -27.15 40.04
C ALA A 167 5.45 -28.50 40.29
#